data_6388864962f4b748b32dee934993448e
#
_entry.id   6388864962f4b748b32dee934993448e
#
_cell.length_a   1.000
_cell.length_b   1.000
_cell.length_c   1.000
_cell.angle_alpha   90.00
_cell.angle_beta   90.00
_cell.angle_gamma   90.00
#
_symmetry.space_group_name_H-M   'P 1'
#
loop_
_entity.id
_entity.type
_entity.pdbx_description
1 polymer ?
#
loop_
_entity_poly.entity_id
_entity_poly.type
_entity_poly.pdbx_seq_one_letter_code
_entity_poly.pdbx_strand_id
1 'polypeptide(L)'
;SSQELTSLSTYINTQTEALLADGRISLDTLDSGSAASEPLLRAISSELVFEMRAKKLSGIYVIFCSRDLDDCVDGTRFPGIYVRDLDPDGPYSDRNDDLSLEFAPAALVQSTGLYTASAWQPAFEYQREASDFFYLPYQTARNADTLLSTDDYGHWTRFPFCLPDDPRSVFSYSQPLILSDGTVYGVVGIGLLSDTYLCGKLPPSELQNNGSGSYLLCSTTDDLSADTLTLQIAVCSSPDAAIQAENTLVLQKDASGEGFLTIDGTRYFASEQPLALYSRNAPFSGEHWLLIGLVPVKQLYSFSGSVRQMLVIIIVLTLLAGVFASFIVSRRLAQPITRLSKQVSASQNQRYQVPTLSPTGIRELDQFSAAFSQRSQEILDTSVKFQRIMELASVEIGGFEKRPDVDTVYVTDNFFSLLALPDVPLDSLDKDWFNAILNGWKQMHERVARAYG
;
A
#
# COMPACT_ATOMS: atom_id res chain seq x y z
N SER A 1 24.52 9.60 20.56
CA SER A 1 25.60 10.36 19.89
C SER A 1 25.92 11.67 20.59
N SER A 2 24.99 12.55 20.97
CA SER A 2 25.33 13.81 21.66
C SER A 2 26.01 13.56 23.01
N GLN A 3 25.48 12.69 23.86
CA GLN A 3 26.08 12.32 25.16
C GLN A 3 27.51 11.75 25.03
N GLU A 4 27.75 11.01 23.97
CA GLU A 4 29.04 10.38 23.73
C GLU A 4 30.08 11.40 23.28
N LEU A 5 29.70 12.35 22.43
CA LEU A 5 30.58 13.44 22.03
C LEU A 5 30.88 14.41 23.23
N THR A 6 29.89 14.59 24.08
CA THR A 6 30.06 15.36 25.32
C THR A 6 31.07 14.72 26.27
N SER A 7 31.13 13.38 26.36
CA SER A 7 32.18 12.69 27.13
C SER A 7 33.57 12.94 26.56
N LEU A 8 33.71 12.88 25.24
CA LEU A 8 34.96 13.16 24.54
C LEU A 8 35.36 14.62 24.70
N SER A 9 34.43 15.56 24.55
CA SER A 9 34.64 16.98 24.79
C SER A 9 35.16 17.24 26.21
N THR A 10 34.55 16.57 27.20
CA THR A 10 35.01 16.68 28.62
C THR A 10 36.43 16.14 28.80
N TYR A 11 36.75 15.01 28.15
CA TYR A 11 38.12 14.48 28.18
C TYR A 11 39.12 15.45 27.55
N ILE A 12 38.81 16.00 26.36
CA ILE A 12 39.67 16.98 25.67
C ILE A 12 39.85 18.22 26.52
N ASN A 13 38.79 18.76 27.13
CA ASN A 13 38.86 19.91 28.05
C ASN A 13 39.77 19.62 29.25
N THR A 14 39.65 18.44 29.86
CA THR A 14 40.52 18.03 30.99
C THR A 14 42.00 17.99 30.58
N GLN A 15 42.32 17.45 29.40
CA GLN A 15 43.69 17.44 28.89
C GLN A 15 44.19 18.84 28.59
N THR A 16 43.31 19.70 28.04
CA THR A 16 43.64 21.09 27.73
C THR A 16 43.96 21.88 29.01
N GLU A 17 43.09 21.78 30.03
CA GLU A 17 43.31 22.46 31.33
C GLU A 17 44.59 22.00 32.02
N ALA A 18 44.91 20.70 31.98
CA ALA A 18 46.16 20.19 32.53
C ALA A 18 47.39 20.76 31.80
N LEU A 19 47.38 20.80 30.48
CA LEU A 19 48.47 21.34 29.69
C LEU A 19 48.62 22.88 29.81
N LEU A 20 47.52 23.60 30.02
CA LEU A 20 47.54 25.02 30.33
C LEU A 20 48.17 25.29 31.71
N ALA A 21 47.77 24.50 32.72
CA ALA A 21 48.34 24.61 34.09
C ALA A 21 49.84 24.30 34.10
N ASP A 22 50.30 23.38 33.28
CA ASP A 22 51.71 23.02 33.11
C ASP A 22 52.51 24.04 32.25
N GLY A 23 51.83 25.05 31.67
CA GLY A 23 52.44 26.04 30.78
C GLY A 23 52.95 25.45 29.44
N ARG A 24 52.49 24.27 29.04
CA ARG A 24 52.88 23.58 27.80
C ARG A 24 52.17 24.06 26.56
N ILE A 25 51.00 24.68 26.74
CA ILE A 25 50.20 25.32 25.71
C ILE A 25 49.66 26.66 26.23
N SER A 26 49.28 27.55 25.31
CA SER A 26 48.57 28.79 25.60
C SER A 26 47.41 28.95 24.63
N LEU A 27 46.26 29.38 25.13
CA LEU A 27 45.07 29.57 24.27
C LEU A 27 45.31 30.64 23.21
N ASP A 28 45.97 31.73 23.53
CA ASP A 28 46.26 32.84 22.61
C ASP A 28 47.09 32.40 21.39
N THR A 29 47.84 31.32 21.54
CA THR A 29 48.72 30.81 20.48
C THR A 29 48.27 29.46 19.91
N LEU A 30 47.25 28.85 20.51
CA LEU A 30 46.83 27.48 20.17
C LEU A 30 46.49 27.31 18.68
N ASP A 31 45.90 28.34 18.05
CA ASP A 31 45.58 28.39 16.64
C ASP A 31 46.61 29.12 15.76
N SER A 32 47.73 29.54 16.33
CA SER A 32 48.79 30.28 15.60
C SER A 32 49.64 29.38 14.71
N GLY A 33 49.55 28.04 14.89
CA GLY A 33 50.29 27.07 14.08
C GLY A 33 50.40 25.68 14.70
N SER A 34 50.83 24.76 13.90
CA SER A 34 50.90 23.33 14.25
C SER A 34 51.77 23.02 15.47
N ALA A 35 52.85 23.80 15.70
CA ALA A 35 53.76 23.56 16.83
C ALA A 35 53.14 23.90 18.19
N ALA A 36 52.24 24.91 18.23
CA ALA A 36 51.60 25.34 19.48
C ALA A 36 50.51 24.33 19.92
N SER A 37 49.82 23.71 18.99
CA SER A 37 48.76 22.74 19.25
C SER A 37 49.22 21.29 19.37
N GLU A 38 50.46 20.97 18.91
CA GLU A 38 50.99 19.60 18.89
C GLU A 38 50.95 18.90 20.26
N PRO A 39 51.30 19.52 21.40
CA PRO A 39 51.25 18.83 22.69
C PRO A 39 49.85 18.35 23.06
N LEU A 40 48.80 19.14 22.75
CA LEU A 40 47.42 18.78 22.99
C LEU A 40 46.94 17.71 22.02
N LEU A 41 47.18 17.88 20.72
CA LEU A 41 46.81 16.89 19.70
C LEU A 41 47.43 15.52 19.97
N ARG A 42 48.69 15.49 20.46
CA ARG A 42 49.39 14.28 20.86
C ARG A 42 48.74 13.61 22.09
N ALA A 43 48.27 14.41 23.05
CA ALA A 43 47.64 13.91 24.26
C ALA A 43 46.25 13.26 23.97
N ILE A 44 45.51 13.79 22.96
CA ILE A 44 44.15 13.33 22.67
C ILE A 44 44.08 12.31 21.53
N SER A 45 45.11 12.17 20.68
CA SER A 45 45.04 11.36 19.45
C SER A 45 44.68 9.91 19.69
N SER A 46 45.19 9.26 20.74
CA SER A 46 44.86 7.85 21.06
C SER A 46 43.40 7.69 21.48
N GLU A 47 42.85 8.65 22.19
CA GLU A 47 41.45 8.62 22.60
C GLU A 47 40.52 8.84 21.40
N LEU A 48 40.87 9.71 20.46
CA LEU A 48 40.12 9.89 19.22
C LEU A 48 40.02 8.58 18.42
N VAL A 49 41.13 7.85 18.26
CA VAL A 49 41.15 6.53 17.58
C VAL A 49 40.30 5.52 18.35
N PHE A 50 40.41 5.49 19.68
CA PHE A 50 39.63 4.57 20.51
C PHE A 50 38.12 4.83 20.36
N GLU A 51 37.70 6.10 20.52
CA GLU A 51 36.29 6.48 20.39
C GLU A 51 35.74 6.20 18.98
N MET A 52 36.52 6.45 17.95
CA MET A 52 36.12 6.15 16.57
C MET A 52 35.86 4.64 16.35
N ARG A 53 36.76 3.80 16.89
CA ARG A 53 36.62 2.33 16.83
C ARG A 53 35.44 1.82 17.66
N ALA A 54 35.33 2.29 18.90
CA ALA A 54 34.31 1.85 19.83
C ALA A 54 32.89 2.16 19.32
N LYS A 55 32.73 3.26 18.58
CA LYS A 55 31.44 3.75 18.11
C LYS A 55 31.20 3.52 16.61
N LYS A 56 32.14 2.92 15.91
CA LYS A 56 32.06 2.66 14.47
C LYS A 56 31.74 3.94 13.67
N LEU A 57 32.51 4.99 13.93
CA LEU A 57 32.36 6.27 13.24
C LEU A 57 33.15 6.28 11.94
N SER A 58 32.64 6.94 10.91
CA SER A 58 33.36 7.13 9.66
C SER A 58 34.46 8.19 9.75
N GLY A 59 34.38 9.02 10.78
CA GLY A 59 35.41 10.02 11.04
C GLY A 59 35.24 10.73 12.38
N ILE A 60 36.34 11.27 12.90
CA ILE A 60 36.36 12.05 14.10
C ILE A 60 37.39 13.16 13.93
N TYR A 61 37.04 14.38 14.32
CA TYR A 61 37.93 15.53 14.16
C TYR A 61 37.88 16.48 15.35
N VAL A 62 38.98 17.19 15.51
CA VAL A 62 39.12 18.31 16.43
C VAL A 62 39.81 19.45 15.69
N ILE A 63 39.26 20.66 15.80
CA ILE A 63 39.78 21.88 15.18
C ILE A 63 39.88 22.93 16.26
N PHE A 64 41.07 23.53 16.44
CA PHE A 64 41.29 24.57 17.43
C PHE A 64 41.20 25.97 16.81
N CYS A 65 40.55 26.87 17.52
CA CYS A 65 40.40 28.27 17.14
C CYS A 65 40.30 29.14 18.40
N SER A 66 40.98 30.24 18.42
CA SER A 66 40.92 31.25 19.50
C SER A 66 40.40 32.60 19.01
N ARG A 67 40.27 32.78 17.70
CA ARG A 67 39.84 34.03 17.08
C ARG A 67 38.38 34.01 16.66
N ASP A 68 37.86 35.19 16.32
CA ASP A 68 36.52 35.34 15.78
C ASP A 68 36.48 34.82 14.33
N LEU A 69 35.59 33.88 14.03
CA LEU A 69 35.45 33.32 12.69
C LEU A 69 34.79 34.29 11.71
N ASP A 70 34.07 35.31 12.21
CA ASP A 70 33.50 36.35 11.35
C ASP A 70 34.58 37.29 10.77
N ASP A 71 35.73 37.37 11.43
CA ASP A 71 36.89 38.12 10.95
C ASP A 71 37.80 37.25 10.05
N CYS A 72 37.53 35.96 9.89
CA CYS A 72 38.35 35.06 9.10
C CYS A 72 37.92 35.04 7.64
N VAL A 73 38.91 34.95 6.75
CA VAL A 73 38.68 34.80 5.28
C VAL A 73 38.84 33.35 4.86
N ASP A 74 38.23 33.01 3.74
CA ASP A 74 38.40 31.69 3.13
C ASP A 74 39.88 31.37 2.88
N GLY A 75 40.27 30.15 3.12
CA GLY A 75 41.67 29.71 3.06
C GLY A 75 42.44 29.93 4.40
N THR A 76 41.82 30.50 5.45
CA THR A 76 42.42 30.54 6.79
C THR A 76 42.64 29.12 7.30
N ARG A 77 43.84 28.84 7.84
CA ARG A 77 44.19 27.51 8.33
C ARG A 77 44.15 27.44 9.84
N PHE A 78 43.50 26.40 10.35
CA PHE A 78 43.36 26.09 11.76
C PHE A 78 44.03 24.76 12.10
N PRO A 79 44.84 24.67 13.16
CA PRO A 79 45.41 23.42 13.59
C PRO A 79 44.33 22.45 14.08
N GLY A 80 44.53 21.19 13.82
CA GLY A 80 43.57 20.16 14.22
C GLY A 80 44.03 18.77 13.81
N ILE A 81 43.16 17.83 14.00
CA ILE A 81 43.28 16.44 13.55
C ILE A 81 41.95 15.94 13.02
N TYR A 82 41.99 15.23 11.92
CA TYR A 82 40.85 14.47 11.41
C TYR A 82 41.29 13.05 11.07
N VAL A 83 40.78 12.10 11.85
CA VAL A 83 40.97 10.66 11.64
C VAL A 83 39.73 10.09 10.95
N ARG A 84 39.95 9.26 9.97
CA ARG A 84 38.91 8.73 9.10
C ARG A 84 38.99 7.24 8.96
N ASP A 85 37.79 6.57 8.97
CA ASP A 85 37.57 5.19 8.63
C ASP A 85 36.56 5.12 7.47
N LEU A 86 36.94 4.54 6.36
CA LEU A 86 36.10 4.47 5.16
C LEU A 86 35.12 3.29 5.17
N ASP A 87 35.35 2.31 6.06
CA ASP A 87 34.52 1.13 6.23
C ASP A 87 34.38 0.76 7.72
N PRO A 88 33.66 1.57 8.50
CA PRO A 88 33.57 1.39 9.96
C PRO A 88 32.87 0.10 10.40
N ASP A 89 32.16 -0.59 9.49
CA ASP A 89 31.58 -1.92 9.72
C ASP A 89 32.52 -3.06 9.30
N GLY A 90 33.61 -2.73 8.64
CA GLY A 90 34.64 -3.69 8.21
C GLY A 90 35.46 -4.26 9.37
N PRO A 91 36.31 -5.26 9.09
CA PRO A 91 37.26 -5.76 10.06
C PRO A 91 38.32 -4.70 10.33
N TYR A 92 38.46 -4.27 11.59
CA TYR A 92 39.50 -3.34 11.96
C TYR A 92 40.89 -4.00 12.02
N SER A 93 41.91 -3.22 11.74
CA SER A 93 43.30 -3.65 11.84
C SER A 93 43.91 -3.24 13.16
N ASP A 94 44.57 -4.14 13.85
CA ASP A 94 45.35 -3.84 15.09
C ASP A 94 46.46 -2.84 14.85
N ARG A 95 46.86 -2.62 13.60
CA ARG A 95 47.85 -1.63 13.19
C ARG A 95 47.30 -0.30 12.77
N ASN A 96 45.98 -0.18 12.77
CA ASN A 96 45.22 1.00 12.28
C ASN A 96 45.56 1.39 10.83
N ASP A 97 45.92 0.41 9.99
CA ASP A 97 46.23 0.64 8.57
C ASP A 97 44.95 0.81 7.70
N ASP A 98 43.79 0.63 8.27
CA ASP A 98 42.47 0.97 7.74
C ASP A 98 42.07 2.42 8.04
N LEU A 99 42.81 3.12 8.90
CA LEU A 99 42.59 4.53 9.25
C LEU A 99 43.45 5.48 8.43
N SER A 100 42.90 6.62 8.09
CA SER A 100 43.65 7.70 7.43
C SER A 100 43.48 9.06 8.12
N LEU A 101 44.50 9.89 8.00
CA LEU A 101 44.46 11.29 8.42
C LEU A 101 44.12 12.16 7.23
N GLU A 102 43.04 12.91 7.31
CA GLU A 102 42.67 13.95 6.34
C GLU A 102 43.46 15.24 6.57
N PHE A 103 43.56 15.68 7.82
CA PHE A 103 44.45 16.72 8.22
C PHE A 103 45.04 16.45 9.62
N ALA A 104 46.30 16.75 9.78
CA ALA A 104 47.02 16.73 11.05
C ALA A 104 48.41 17.36 10.87
N PRO A 105 49.06 17.92 11.94
CA PRO A 105 50.44 18.33 11.87
C PRO A 105 51.40 17.20 11.46
N ALA A 106 52.37 17.51 10.62
CA ALA A 106 53.33 16.50 10.12
C ALA A 106 54.06 15.75 11.25
N ALA A 107 54.39 16.41 12.34
CA ALA A 107 54.99 15.79 13.52
C ALA A 107 54.09 14.76 14.20
N LEU A 108 52.75 15.00 14.18
CA LEU A 108 51.76 14.06 14.72
C LEU A 108 51.60 12.83 13.81
N VAL A 109 51.60 12.99 12.50
CA VAL A 109 51.56 11.90 11.54
C VAL A 109 52.66 10.90 11.83
N GLN A 110 53.89 11.35 12.02
CA GLN A 110 55.04 10.49 12.33
C GLN A 110 54.88 9.74 13.65
N SER A 111 54.24 10.36 14.65
CA SER A 111 54.12 9.76 15.99
C SER A 111 52.91 8.85 16.17
N THR A 112 51.86 9.00 15.39
CA THR A 112 50.65 8.16 15.47
C THR A 112 50.76 6.89 14.69
N GLY A 113 51.62 6.82 13.66
CA GLY A 113 51.74 5.68 12.73
C GLY A 113 50.53 5.50 11.82
N LEU A 114 49.59 6.50 11.80
CA LEU A 114 48.44 6.46 10.89
C LEU A 114 48.86 6.88 9.48
N TYR A 115 48.22 6.32 8.49
CA TYR A 115 48.40 6.73 7.10
C TYR A 115 47.80 8.11 6.85
N THR A 116 48.28 8.81 5.85
CA THR A 116 47.70 10.06 5.37
C THR A 116 46.78 9.76 4.17
N ALA A 117 45.65 10.48 4.11
CA ALA A 117 44.82 10.51 2.91
C ALA A 117 45.61 11.11 1.72
N SER A 118 45.15 10.82 0.48
CA SER A 118 45.78 11.33 -0.74
C SER A 118 45.84 12.87 -0.77
N ALA A 119 44.80 13.52 -0.27
CA ALA A 119 44.67 14.96 -0.19
C ALA A 119 45.06 15.54 1.21
N TRP A 120 45.86 14.79 1.99
CA TRP A 120 46.23 15.22 3.34
C TRP A 120 46.81 16.64 3.39
N GLN A 121 46.40 17.38 4.41
CA GLN A 121 46.89 18.71 4.70
C GLN A 121 47.43 18.82 6.16
N PRO A 122 48.39 19.72 6.43
CA PRO A 122 48.93 19.89 7.79
C PRO A 122 47.97 20.61 8.76
N ALA A 123 46.89 21.20 8.29
CA ALA A 123 45.88 21.90 9.04
C ALA A 123 44.55 21.95 8.30
N PHE A 124 43.47 22.19 9.00
CA PHE A 124 42.15 22.41 8.42
C PHE A 124 42.12 23.74 7.68
N GLU A 125 41.60 23.77 6.47
CA GLU A 125 41.41 24.96 5.64
C GLU A 125 39.95 25.40 5.71
N TYR A 126 39.71 26.54 6.30
CA TYR A 126 38.38 27.10 6.51
C TYR A 126 37.84 27.71 5.23
N GLN A 127 36.59 27.38 4.93
CA GLN A 127 35.78 27.97 3.88
C GLN A 127 34.38 28.21 4.44
N ARG A 128 33.93 29.46 4.51
CA ARG A 128 32.73 29.84 5.25
C ARG A 128 31.47 29.05 4.81
N GLU A 129 31.29 28.89 3.51
CA GLU A 129 30.10 28.20 2.97
C GLU A 129 30.14 26.67 3.14
N ALA A 130 31.33 26.08 3.22
CA ALA A 130 31.51 24.62 3.31
C ALA A 130 31.83 24.12 4.73
N SER A 131 32.03 25.02 5.70
CA SER A 131 32.51 24.71 7.06
C SER A 131 31.46 25.03 8.13
N ASP A 132 30.16 24.89 7.85
CA ASP A 132 29.09 25.12 8.82
C ASP A 132 29.20 24.19 10.04
N PHE A 133 29.73 22.98 9.88
CA PHE A 133 30.03 22.03 10.94
C PHE A 133 31.07 22.55 11.96
N PHE A 134 31.93 23.47 11.57
CA PHE A 134 32.92 24.14 12.43
C PHE A 134 32.42 25.51 12.86
N TYR A 135 31.91 26.31 11.91
CA TYR A 135 31.51 27.69 12.14
C TYR A 135 30.33 27.80 13.12
N LEU A 136 29.23 27.07 12.87
CA LEU A 136 28.00 27.26 13.63
C LEU A 136 28.17 26.95 15.13
N PRO A 137 28.64 25.75 15.55
CA PRO A 137 28.78 25.46 16.98
C PRO A 137 29.78 26.37 17.65
N TYR A 138 30.90 26.69 16.99
CA TYR A 138 31.93 27.55 17.56
C TYR A 138 31.44 28.99 17.75
N GLN A 139 30.98 29.60 16.67
CA GLN A 139 30.61 31.02 16.68
C GLN A 139 29.39 31.30 17.55
N THR A 140 28.42 30.37 17.54
CA THR A 140 27.24 30.49 18.39
C THR A 140 27.55 30.40 19.87
N ALA A 141 28.46 29.50 20.27
CA ALA A 141 28.90 29.40 21.66
C ALA A 141 29.74 30.63 22.09
N ARG A 142 30.62 31.08 21.19
CA ARG A 142 31.47 32.25 21.43
C ARG A 142 30.67 33.53 21.63
N ASN A 143 29.60 33.73 20.88
CA ASN A 143 28.77 34.93 20.91
C ASN A 143 27.63 34.84 21.94
N ALA A 144 27.55 33.77 22.72
CA ALA A 144 26.46 33.58 23.69
C ALA A 144 26.65 34.49 24.91
N ASP A 145 25.64 35.28 25.25
CA ASP A 145 25.64 36.12 26.47
C ASP A 145 25.61 35.27 27.75
N THR A 146 25.05 34.10 27.68
CA THR A 146 24.96 33.11 28.76
C THR A 146 25.29 31.73 28.23
N LEU A 147 26.30 31.09 28.81
CA LEU A 147 26.69 29.75 28.40
C LEU A 147 25.61 28.72 28.77
N LEU A 148 25.24 27.96 27.78
CA LEU A 148 24.43 26.76 27.92
C LEU A 148 25.34 25.53 28.15
N SER A 149 24.73 24.35 28.26
CA SER A 149 25.48 23.09 28.24
C SER A 149 26.15 22.90 26.87
N THR A 150 27.33 22.29 26.84
CA THR A 150 28.09 22.05 25.58
C THR A 150 27.28 21.30 24.53
N ASP A 151 26.44 20.35 24.96
CA ASP A 151 25.57 19.59 24.08
C ASP A 151 24.43 20.42 23.48
N ASP A 152 23.99 21.51 24.14
CA ASP A 152 22.98 22.41 23.56
C ASP A 152 23.52 23.20 22.36
N TYR A 153 24.83 23.40 22.27
CA TYR A 153 25.49 24.02 21.10
C TYR A 153 25.84 23.01 19.99
N GLY A 154 25.50 21.72 20.18
CA GLY A 154 25.76 20.72 19.18
C GLY A 154 24.94 20.97 17.91
N HIS A 155 25.58 20.81 16.76
CA HIS A 155 24.98 21.09 15.46
C HIS A 155 25.17 19.91 14.49
N TRP A 156 24.09 19.52 13.81
CA TRP A 156 24.11 18.61 12.68
C TRP A 156 24.27 19.39 11.39
N THR A 157 25.19 18.96 10.54
CA THR A 157 25.42 19.59 9.23
C THR A 157 24.17 19.53 8.38
N ARG A 158 23.65 20.67 7.94
CA ARG A 158 22.48 20.72 7.03
C ARG A 158 22.83 20.19 5.64
N PHE A 159 24.06 20.49 5.20
CA PHE A 159 24.58 20.07 3.91
C PHE A 159 25.73 19.11 4.14
N PRO A 160 25.60 17.83 3.76
CA PRO A 160 26.73 16.93 3.77
C PRO A 160 27.85 17.50 2.90
N PHE A 161 29.06 17.41 3.39
CA PHE A 161 30.23 17.90 2.67
C PHE A 161 31.06 16.72 2.13
N CYS A 162 31.70 16.91 1.00
CA CYS A 162 32.66 15.95 0.46
C CYS A 162 34.06 16.34 0.90
N LEU A 163 34.87 15.34 1.21
CA LEU A 163 36.29 15.55 1.47
C LEU A 163 37.04 15.70 0.14
N PRO A 164 38.20 16.41 0.16
CA PRO A 164 39.03 16.50 -1.04
C PRO A 164 39.37 15.10 -1.57
N ASP A 165 39.29 14.91 -2.88
CA ASP A 165 39.57 13.65 -3.58
C ASP A 165 38.64 12.46 -3.20
N ASP A 166 37.55 12.69 -2.47
CA ASP A 166 36.56 11.67 -2.17
C ASP A 166 35.14 12.15 -2.48
N PRO A 167 34.43 11.52 -3.41
CA PRO A 167 33.08 11.93 -3.80
C PRO A 167 32.03 11.58 -2.75
N ARG A 168 32.37 10.83 -1.69
CA ARG A 168 31.41 10.39 -0.67
C ARG A 168 31.07 11.55 0.25
N SER A 169 29.79 11.71 0.54
CA SER A 169 29.26 12.76 1.42
C SER A 169 29.42 12.39 2.88
N VAL A 170 29.85 13.33 3.69
CA VAL A 170 29.97 13.22 5.16
C VAL A 170 28.88 14.04 5.81
N PHE A 171 28.04 13.38 6.59
CA PHE A 171 27.07 13.99 7.48
C PHE A 171 27.69 14.09 8.87
N SER A 172 27.78 15.28 9.44
CA SER A 172 28.57 15.52 10.65
C SER A 172 27.72 16.07 11.80
N TYR A 173 28.10 15.68 13.02
CA TYR A 173 27.64 16.29 14.26
C TYR A 173 28.84 16.85 15.02
N SER A 174 28.76 18.06 15.46
CA SER A 174 29.88 18.77 16.11
C SER A 174 29.43 19.60 17.32
N GLN A 175 30.33 19.75 18.28
CA GLN A 175 30.13 20.51 19.51
C GLN A 175 31.31 21.43 19.75
N PRO A 176 31.11 22.62 20.37
CA PRO A 176 32.22 23.48 20.76
C PRO A 176 33.01 22.89 21.92
N LEU A 177 34.30 23.17 21.96
CA LEU A 177 35.15 22.92 23.10
C LEU A 177 35.14 24.16 24.00
N ILE A 178 34.65 23.99 25.23
CA ILE A 178 34.45 25.07 26.19
C ILE A 178 35.15 24.70 27.50
N LEU A 179 36.09 25.52 27.96
CA LEU A 179 36.77 25.32 29.24
C LEU A 179 35.85 25.64 30.42
N SER A 180 36.30 25.30 31.62
CA SER A 180 35.57 25.57 32.87
C SER A 180 35.33 27.05 33.16
N ASP A 181 36.17 27.94 32.62
CA ASP A 181 36.01 29.40 32.71
C ASP A 181 35.08 30.00 31.64
N GLY A 182 34.55 29.16 30.75
CA GLY A 182 33.65 29.56 29.65
C GLY A 182 34.37 29.93 28.35
N THR A 183 35.68 29.78 28.26
CA THR A 183 36.44 30.10 27.04
C THR A 183 36.19 29.04 25.96
N VAL A 184 35.69 29.46 24.80
CA VAL A 184 35.53 28.63 23.63
C VAL A 184 36.82 28.61 22.82
N TYR A 185 37.40 27.42 22.58
CA TYR A 185 38.73 27.31 21.98
C TYR A 185 38.82 26.32 20.80
N GLY A 186 37.70 25.79 20.36
CA GLY A 186 37.66 24.89 19.20
C GLY A 186 36.35 24.16 19.07
N VAL A 187 36.39 23.16 18.22
CA VAL A 187 35.24 22.25 17.93
C VAL A 187 35.72 20.80 17.88
N VAL A 188 34.95 19.92 18.45
CA VAL A 188 35.09 18.47 18.27
C VAL A 188 33.86 17.96 17.48
N GLY A 189 34.07 17.06 16.53
CA GLY A 189 32.98 16.52 15.76
C GLY A 189 33.21 15.09 15.29
N ILE A 190 32.13 14.47 14.92
CA ILE A 190 32.07 13.12 14.32
C ILE A 190 31.51 13.22 12.93
N GLY A 191 32.03 12.40 12.03
CA GLY A 191 31.55 12.28 10.65
C GLY A 191 30.97 10.87 10.38
N LEU A 192 29.89 10.83 9.64
CA LEU A 192 29.24 9.60 9.18
C LEU A 192 29.14 9.68 7.66
N LEU A 193 29.56 8.64 6.96
CA LEU A 193 29.36 8.57 5.51
C LEU A 193 27.87 8.43 5.23
N SER A 194 27.28 9.43 4.54
CA SER A 194 25.84 9.46 4.28
C SER A 194 25.41 8.36 3.33
N ASP A 195 26.10 8.20 2.22
CA ASP A 195 25.66 7.32 1.11
C ASP A 195 25.91 5.83 1.38
N THR A 196 27.04 5.52 2.02
CA THR A 196 27.44 4.12 2.22
C THR A 196 27.10 3.60 3.61
N TYR A 197 27.25 4.42 4.66
CA TYR A 197 27.07 3.97 6.04
C TYR A 197 25.67 4.28 6.57
N LEU A 198 25.23 5.55 6.52
CA LEU A 198 23.92 5.94 7.06
C LEU A 198 22.76 5.34 6.25
N CYS A 199 22.86 5.34 4.92
CA CYS A 199 21.84 4.73 4.07
C CYS A 199 21.69 3.24 4.36
N GLY A 200 22.79 2.53 4.67
CA GLY A 200 22.76 1.12 5.08
C GLY A 200 22.14 0.86 6.45
N LYS A 201 22.10 1.87 7.34
CA LYS A 201 21.47 1.77 8.67
C LYS A 201 20.00 2.13 8.68
N LEU A 202 19.49 2.75 7.62
CA LEU A 202 18.04 2.93 7.48
C LEU A 202 17.36 1.58 7.34
N PRO A 203 16.30 1.30 8.11
CA PRO A 203 15.68 -0.02 8.07
C PRO A 203 15.13 -0.30 6.67
N PRO A 204 15.37 -1.52 6.12
CA PRO A 204 14.73 -1.91 4.88
C PRO A 204 13.22 -1.95 5.11
N SER A 205 12.47 -1.11 4.42
CA SER A 205 11.02 -1.17 4.45
C SER A 205 10.50 -2.20 3.43
N GLU A 206 9.27 -2.66 3.63
CA GLU A 206 8.57 -3.46 2.60
C GLU A 206 8.47 -2.70 1.27
N LEU A 207 8.47 -1.38 1.32
CA LEU A 207 8.49 -0.50 0.16
C LEU A 207 9.82 -0.60 -0.62
N GLN A 208 10.94 -0.73 0.07
CA GLN A 208 12.25 -0.97 -0.56
C GLN A 208 12.37 -2.37 -1.17
N ASN A 209 11.79 -3.39 -0.56
CA ASN A 209 11.78 -4.75 -1.09
C ASN A 209 11.06 -4.85 -2.44
N ASN A 210 10.12 -3.94 -2.71
CA ASN A 210 9.47 -3.81 -4.01
C ASN A 210 10.21 -2.86 -4.97
N GLY A 211 11.40 -2.36 -4.60
CA GLY A 211 12.25 -1.51 -5.43
C GLY A 211 11.72 -0.08 -5.64
N SER A 212 10.80 0.37 -4.82
CA SER A 212 10.05 1.62 -5.08
C SER A 212 10.00 2.62 -3.94
N GLY A 213 10.41 2.24 -2.74
CA GLY A 213 10.45 3.13 -1.59
C GLY A 213 11.81 3.78 -1.42
N SER A 214 11.83 5.05 -1.08
CA SER A 214 13.01 5.81 -0.74
C SER A 214 12.88 6.45 0.62
N TYR A 215 13.98 6.56 1.36
CA TYR A 215 14.03 7.32 2.60
C TYR A 215 14.98 8.49 2.46
N LEU A 216 14.53 9.63 2.95
CA LEU A 216 15.33 10.84 3.01
C LEU A 216 15.40 11.34 4.46
N LEU A 217 16.58 11.74 4.89
CA LEU A 217 16.76 12.57 6.08
C LEU A 217 16.92 14.01 5.62
N CYS A 218 15.98 14.85 6.01
CA CYS A 218 15.94 16.24 5.57
C CYS A 218 15.92 17.20 6.76
N SER A 219 16.41 18.40 6.53
CA SER A 219 16.25 19.53 7.44
C SER A 219 15.41 20.63 6.78
N THR A 220 14.73 21.42 7.61
CA THR A 220 13.99 22.61 7.20
C THR A 220 13.99 23.65 8.32
N THR A 221 13.91 24.92 7.94
CA THR A 221 13.66 26.03 8.84
C THR A 221 12.22 26.55 8.76
N ASP A 222 11.42 25.95 7.89
CA ASP A 222 10.01 26.29 7.74
C ASP A 222 9.20 25.74 8.93
N ASP A 223 8.09 26.41 9.25
CA ASP A 223 7.15 25.90 10.24
C ASP A 223 6.50 24.60 9.72
N LEU A 224 6.60 23.52 10.49
CA LEU A 224 6.06 22.21 10.14
C LEU A 224 4.55 22.20 9.90
N SER A 225 3.84 23.23 10.39
CA SER A 225 2.41 23.42 10.14
C SER A 225 2.09 24.03 8.77
N ALA A 226 3.09 24.51 8.03
CA ALA A 226 2.89 25.12 6.72
C ALA A 226 2.48 24.12 5.66
N ASP A 227 1.66 24.58 4.70
CA ASP A 227 1.22 23.76 3.57
C ASP A 227 2.35 23.44 2.58
N THR A 228 3.44 24.19 2.65
CA THR A 228 4.62 24.00 1.79
C THR A 228 5.88 24.10 2.63
N LEU A 229 6.73 23.08 2.53
CA LEU A 229 8.02 23.02 3.23
C LEU A 229 9.16 22.91 2.22
N THR A 230 10.18 23.73 2.40
CA THR A 230 11.44 23.62 1.65
C THR A 230 12.39 22.73 2.43
N LEU A 231 12.73 21.59 1.89
CA LEU A 231 13.52 20.54 2.53
C LEU A 231 14.94 20.53 1.97
N GLN A 232 15.93 20.49 2.84
CA GLN A 232 17.32 20.25 2.49
C GLN A 232 17.63 18.77 2.73
N ILE A 233 18.13 18.06 1.73
CA ILE A 233 18.45 16.64 1.85
C ILE A 233 19.83 16.49 2.49
N ALA A 234 19.90 15.86 3.65
CA ALA A 234 21.13 15.50 4.31
C ALA A 234 21.56 14.05 4.00
N VAL A 235 20.63 13.13 3.93
CA VAL A 235 20.88 11.72 3.59
C VAL A 235 19.80 11.22 2.66
N CYS A 236 20.20 10.52 1.59
CA CYS A 236 19.31 9.95 0.60
C CYS A 236 19.54 8.44 0.46
N SER A 237 18.54 7.65 0.83
CA SER A 237 18.50 6.20 0.56
C SER A 237 17.46 5.92 -0.50
N SER A 238 17.81 6.20 -1.76
CA SER A 238 16.94 5.99 -2.91
C SER A 238 17.67 5.20 -3.99
N PRO A 239 17.01 4.21 -4.63
CA PRO A 239 17.53 3.61 -5.85
C PRO A 239 17.33 4.51 -7.08
N ASP A 240 16.56 5.60 -6.97
CA ASP A 240 16.22 6.49 -8.07
C ASP A 240 17.27 7.61 -8.19
N ALA A 241 17.99 7.61 -9.31
CA ALA A 241 19.03 8.60 -9.60
C ALA A 241 18.49 10.04 -9.67
N ALA A 242 17.21 10.23 -10.04
CA ALA A 242 16.60 11.55 -10.07
C ALA A 242 16.44 12.13 -8.66
N ILE A 243 16.12 11.30 -7.67
CA ILE A 243 16.04 11.71 -6.25
C ILE A 243 17.44 11.97 -5.70
N GLN A 244 18.44 11.15 -6.06
CA GLN A 244 19.83 11.31 -5.60
C GLN A 244 20.48 12.60 -6.14
N ALA A 245 20.03 13.10 -7.28
CA ALA A 245 20.58 14.32 -7.88
C ALA A 245 20.07 15.62 -7.24
N GLU A 246 19.02 15.54 -6.44
CA GLU A 246 18.42 16.70 -5.80
C GLU A 246 19.06 16.98 -4.43
N ASN A 247 19.34 18.25 -4.17
CA ASN A 247 19.80 18.71 -2.85
C ASN A 247 18.67 19.36 -2.04
N THR A 248 17.64 19.85 -2.72
CA THR A 248 16.53 20.57 -2.13
C THR A 248 15.21 20.10 -2.74
N LEU A 249 14.22 19.83 -1.91
CA LEU A 249 12.89 19.42 -2.32
C LEU A 249 11.82 20.37 -1.77
N VAL A 250 10.70 20.45 -2.46
CA VAL A 250 9.52 21.18 -2.00
C VAL A 250 8.41 20.20 -1.70
N LEU A 251 8.10 20.02 -0.42
CA LEU A 251 6.99 19.22 0.06
C LEU A 251 5.72 20.07 0.06
N GLN A 252 4.67 19.60 -0.58
CA GLN A 252 3.35 20.24 -0.60
C GLN A 252 2.34 19.35 0.13
N LYS A 253 1.60 19.91 1.07
CA LYS A 253 0.50 19.23 1.76
C LYS A 253 -0.82 19.51 1.05
N ASP A 254 -1.62 18.48 0.89
CA ASP A 254 -2.96 18.63 0.35
C ASP A 254 -3.99 19.01 1.43
N ALA A 255 -5.26 19.18 1.05
CA ALA A 255 -6.34 19.54 1.99
C ALA A 255 -6.60 18.49 3.09
N SER A 256 -6.09 17.26 2.94
CA SER A 256 -6.12 16.20 3.95
C SER A 256 -4.89 16.20 4.86
N GLY A 257 -3.90 17.05 4.57
CA GLY A 257 -2.63 17.10 5.30
C GLY A 257 -1.60 16.07 4.80
N GLU A 258 -1.88 15.37 3.68
CA GLU A 258 -0.95 14.42 3.09
C GLU A 258 0.11 15.15 2.26
N GLY A 259 1.38 14.72 2.43
CA GLY A 259 2.52 15.30 1.73
C GLY A 259 2.76 14.72 0.34
N PHE A 260 3.11 15.59 -0.60
CA PHE A 260 3.48 15.22 -1.95
C PHE A 260 4.72 15.97 -2.42
N LEU A 261 5.55 15.29 -3.19
CA LEU A 261 6.73 15.84 -3.85
C LEU A 261 6.64 15.59 -5.36
N THR A 262 7.19 16.47 -6.15
CA THR A 262 7.34 16.25 -7.59
C THR A 262 8.82 16.38 -7.97
N ILE A 263 9.40 15.28 -8.48
CA ILE A 263 10.80 15.18 -8.84
C ILE A 263 10.83 14.68 -10.29
N ASP A 264 11.48 15.40 -11.18
CA ASP A 264 11.58 15.07 -12.62
C ASP A 264 10.23 14.68 -13.26
N GLY A 265 9.17 15.45 -12.94
CA GLY A 265 7.81 15.21 -13.45
C GLY A 265 7.11 13.98 -12.84
N THR A 266 7.74 13.22 -11.96
CA THR A 266 7.14 12.13 -11.23
C THR A 266 6.63 12.63 -9.88
N ARG A 267 5.35 12.35 -9.58
CA ARG A 267 4.74 12.68 -8.29
C ARG A 267 4.93 11.53 -7.30
N TYR A 268 5.46 11.87 -6.12
CA TYR A 268 5.65 10.96 -4.99
C TYR A 268 4.71 11.34 -3.86
N PHE A 269 4.18 10.34 -3.20
CA PHE A 269 3.57 10.47 -1.88
C PHE A 269 4.69 10.52 -0.84
N ALA A 270 4.62 11.46 0.08
CA ALA A 270 5.61 11.67 1.12
C ALA A 270 4.97 11.51 2.50
N SER A 271 5.49 10.58 3.28
CA SER A 271 5.15 10.45 4.70
C SER A 271 6.28 11.04 5.52
N GLU A 272 5.98 12.03 6.34
CA GLU A 272 6.95 12.75 7.18
C GLU A 272 6.89 12.29 8.64
N GLN A 273 8.06 12.10 9.23
CA GLN A 273 8.24 11.85 10.66
C GLN A 273 9.21 12.85 11.25
N PRO A 274 8.77 13.77 12.11
CA PRO A 274 9.68 14.72 12.74
C PRO A 274 10.61 14.00 13.72
N LEU A 275 11.89 14.43 13.71
CA LEU A 275 12.95 13.95 14.58
C LEU A 275 13.39 15.08 15.53
N ALA A 276 13.35 14.81 16.82
CA ALA A 276 13.84 15.75 17.82
C ALA A 276 15.37 15.57 18.01
N LEU A 277 16.17 16.23 17.18
CA LEU A 277 17.63 16.18 17.26
C LEU A 277 18.23 17.24 18.19
N TYR A 278 17.49 18.28 18.52
CA TYR A 278 17.91 19.37 19.38
C TYR A 278 17.05 19.46 20.65
N SER A 279 17.66 19.92 21.74
CA SER A 279 16.92 20.31 22.93
C SER A 279 16.13 21.60 22.66
N ARG A 280 15.09 21.85 23.47
CA ARG A 280 14.30 23.09 23.34
C ARG A 280 15.10 24.37 23.58
N ASN A 281 16.20 24.28 24.33
CA ASN A 281 17.05 25.41 24.68
C ASN A 281 18.21 25.61 23.70
N ALA A 282 18.40 24.65 22.79
CA ALA A 282 19.46 24.70 21.79
C ALA A 282 19.27 25.90 20.85
N PRO A 283 20.33 26.66 20.52
CA PRO A 283 20.26 27.75 19.54
C PRO A 283 19.73 27.32 18.18
N PHE A 284 19.91 26.03 17.86
CA PHE A 284 19.47 25.41 16.59
C PHE A 284 18.09 24.77 16.67
N SER A 285 17.32 24.99 17.73
CA SER A 285 15.98 24.43 17.93
C SER A 285 14.95 24.85 16.85
N GLY A 286 15.22 25.93 16.11
CA GLY A 286 14.43 26.34 14.94
C GLY A 286 14.72 25.53 13.66
N GLU A 287 15.70 24.63 13.67
CA GLU A 287 15.96 23.69 12.58
C GLU A 287 15.19 22.40 12.86
N HIS A 288 14.24 22.10 12.00
CA HIS A 288 13.42 20.91 12.11
C HIS A 288 13.99 19.81 11.23
N TRP A 289 14.12 18.62 11.80
CA TRP A 289 14.61 17.45 11.10
C TRP A 289 13.46 16.48 10.83
N LEU A 290 13.40 15.95 9.61
CA LEU A 290 12.34 15.08 9.13
C LEU A 290 12.94 13.82 8.51
N LEU A 291 12.43 12.68 8.92
CA LEU A 291 12.59 11.45 8.16
C LEU A 291 11.40 11.32 7.20
N ILE A 292 11.68 11.25 5.92
CA ILE A 292 10.65 11.23 4.87
C ILE A 292 10.71 9.92 4.12
N GLY A 293 9.59 9.22 4.10
CA GLY A 293 9.39 8.05 3.25
C GLY A 293 8.69 8.45 1.94
N LEU A 294 9.29 8.13 0.80
CA LEU A 294 8.76 8.45 -0.52
C LEU A 294 8.28 7.20 -1.25
N VAL A 295 7.12 7.29 -1.88
CA VAL A 295 6.58 6.26 -2.76
C VAL A 295 6.01 6.91 -4.02
N PRO A 296 6.37 6.45 -5.23
CA PRO A 296 5.74 6.95 -6.44
C PRO A 296 4.22 6.74 -6.42
N VAL A 297 3.45 7.81 -6.66
CA VAL A 297 1.98 7.76 -6.61
C VAL A 297 1.41 6.69 -7.57
N LYS A 298 2.04 6.49 -8.72
CA LYS A 298 1.65 5.43 -9.68
C LYS A 298 1.73 4.03 -9.06
N GLN A 299 2.69 3.77 -8.17
CA GLN A 299 2.85 2.47 -7.52
C GLN A 299 1.86 2.29 -6.37
N LEU A 300 1.58 3.35 -5.62
CA LEU A 300 0.56 3.33 -4.57
C LEU A 300 -0.80 2.91 -5.16
N TYR A 301 -1.16 3.44 -6.34
CA TYR A 301 -2.40 3.10 -7.03
C TYR A 301 -2.32 1.80 -7.86
N SER A 302 -1.14 1.26 -8.15
CA SER A 302 -0.99 0.01 -8.90
C SER A 302 -1.59 -1.19 -8.17
N PHE A 303 -1.45 -1.24 -6.85
CA PHE A 303 -2.08 -2.23 -5.99
C PHE A 303 -3.61 -2.14 -6.08
N SER A 304 -4.17 -0.92 -5.96
CA SER A 304 -5.60 -0.67 -6.12
C SER A 304 -6.10 -1.05 -7.53
N GLY A 305 -5.29 -0.80 -8.56
CA GLY A 305 -5.56 -1.21 -9.94
C GLY A 305 -5.64 -2.72 -10.10
N SER A 306 -4.71 -3.46 -9.51
CA SER A 306 -4.69 -4.93 -9.55
C SER A 306 -5.88 -5.55 -8.80
N VAL A 307 -6.23 -5.00 -7.64
CA VAL A 307 -7.42 -5.43 -6.88
C VAL A 307 -8.69 -5.17 -7.67
N ARG A 308 -8.83 -3.99 -8.29
CA ARG A 308 -9.98 -3.66 -9.16
C ARG A 308 -10.08 -4.62 -10.35
N GLN A 309 -8.97 -4.91 -11.01
CA GLN A 309 -8.95 -5.85 -12.14
C GLN A 309 -9.33 -7.27 -11.70
N MET A 310 -8.83 -7.73 -10.55
CA MET A 310 -9.20 -9.02 -9.98
C MET A 310 -10.69 -9.09 -9.65
N LEU A 311 -11.27 -8.05 -9.05
CA LEU A 311 -12.70 -7.95 -8.76
C LEU A 311 -13.54 -8.02 -10.05
N VAL A 312 -13.15 -7.28 -11.09
CA VAL A 312 -13.84 -7.32 -12.40
C VAL A 312 -13.81 -8.73 -12.99
N ILE A 313 -12.67 -9.41 -12.95
CA ILE A 313 -12.53 -10.79 -13.44
C ILE A 313 -13.46 -11.74 -12.65
N ILE A 314 -13.50 -11.63 -11.32
CA ILE A 314 -14.38 -12.45 -10.47
C ILE A 314 -15.85 -12.22 -10.83
N ILE A 315 -16.27 -10.96 -10.99
CA ILE A 315 -17.65 -10.61 -11.37
C ILE A 315 -18.00 -11.22 -12.74
N VAL A 316 -17.14 -11.08 -13.74
CA VAL A 316 -17.35 -11.66 -15.08
C VAL A 316 -17.44 -13.17 -15.03
N LEU A 317 -16.55 -13.85 -14.31
CA LEU A 317 -16.57 -15.30 -14.15
C LEU A 317 -17.85 -15.78 -13.43
N THR A 318 -18.28 -15.07 -12.39
CA THR A 318 -19.52 -15.40 -11.68
C THR A 318 -20.74 -15.24 -12.57
N LEU A 319 -20.79 -14.19 -13.38
CA LEU A 319 -21.87 -13.94 -14.32
C LEU A 319 -21.92 -15.02 -15.41
N LEU A 320 -20.77 -15.39 -15.97
CA LEU A 320 -20.66 -16.49 -16.94
C LEU A 320 -21.09 -17.84 -16.34
N ALA A 321 -20.65 -18.12 -15.11
CA ALA A 321 -21.05 -19.34 -14.40
C ALA A 321 -22.57 -19.38 -14.15
N GLY A 322 -23.17 -18.22 -13.79
CA GLY A 322 -24.62 -18.10 -13.61
C GLY A 322 -25.41 -18.34 -14.92
N VAL A 323 -24.96 -17.73 -16.01
CA VAL A 323 -25.57 -17.97 -17.35
C VAL A 323 -25.44 -19.44 -17.75
N PHE A 324 -24.25 -20.03 -17.54
CA PHE A 324 -24.03 -21.46 -17.88
C PHE A 324 -24.88 -22.38 -17.02
N ALA A 325 -24.98 -22.14 -15.73
CA ALA A 325 -25.85 -22.88 -14.83
C ALA A 325 -27.33 -22.75 -15.23
N SER A 326 -27.80 -21.53 -15.55
CA SER A 326 -29.14 -21.27 -16.04
C SER A 326 -29.44 -22.05 -17.35
N PHE A 327 -28.48 -22.07 -18.27
CA PHE A 327 -28.60 -22.83 -19.52
C PHE A 327 -28.70 -24.34 -19.26
N ILE A 328 -27.90 -24.90 -18.35
CA ILE A 328 -27.99 -26.33 -17.97
C ILE A 328 -29.34 -26.63 -17.33
N VAL A 329 -29.79 -25.80 -16.37
CA VAL A 329 -31.09 -25.97 -15.70
C VAL A 329 -32.22 -25.90 -16.73
N SER A 330 -32.20 -24.93 -17.63
CA SER A 330 -33.19 -24.80 -18.70
C SER A 330 -33.23 -26.05 -19.59
N ARG A 331 -32.07 -26.53 -20.01
CA ARG A 331 -32.02 -27.75 -20.86
C ARG A 331 -32.40 -29.03 -20.12
N ARG A 332 -31.96 -29.21 -18.89
CA ARG A 332 -32.18 -30.47 -18.17
C ARG A 332 -33.50 -30.56 -17.43
N LEU A 333 -34.05 -29.41 -16.98
CA LEU A 333 -35.29 -29.42 -16.21
C LEU A 333 -36.47 -28.78 -16.96
N ALA A 334 -36.33 -27.57 -17.49
CA ALA A 334 -37.46 -26.84 -18.08
C ALA A 334 -37.91 -27.42 -19.41
N GLN A 335 -37.01 -27.80 -20.30
CA GLN A 335 -37.38 -28.37 -21.61
C GLN A 335 -38.17 -29.70 -21.52
N PRO A 336 -37.75 -30.70 -20.72
CA PRO A 336 -38.49 -31.91 -20.52
C PRO A 336 -39.91 -31.67 -19.99
N ILE A 337 -40.07 -30.80 -19.00
CA ILE A 337 -41.38 -30.45 -18.43
C ILE A 337 -42.28 -29.81 -19.50
N THR A 338 -41.75 -28.88 -20.29
CA THR A 338 -42.52 -28.23 -21.36
C THR A 338 -42.90 -29.20 -22.45
N ARG A 339 -42.05 -30.18 -22.80
CA ARG A 339 -42.37 -31.25 -23.76
C ARG A 339 -43.47 -32.17 -23.26
N LEU A 340 -43.39 -32.61 -21.99
CA LEU A 340 -44.45 -33.41 -21.37
C LEU A 340 -45.78 -32.66 -21.34
N SER A 341 -45.83 -31.41 -20.96
CA SER A 341 -47.02 -30.58 -20.95
C SER A 341 -47.64 -30.50 -22.35
N LYS A 342 -46.82 -30.29 -23.39
CA LYS A 342 -47.32 -30.29 -24.79
C LYS A 342 -47.82 -31.63 -25.22
N GLN A 343 -47.19 -32.75 -24.86
CA GLN A 343 -47.65 -34.12 -25.20
C GLN A 343 -48.99 -34.44 -24.53
N VAL A 344 -49.14 -34.09 -23.26
CA VAL A 344 -50.41 -34.24 -22.52
C VAL A 344 -51.51 -33.40 -23.15
N SER A 345 -51.26 -32.12 -23.48
CA SER A 345 -52.25 -31.25 -24.12
C SER A 345 -52.63 -31.74 -25.54
N ALA A 346 -51.67 -32.25 -26.30
CA ALA A 346 -51.98 -32.81 -27.64
C ALA A 346 -52.80 -34.06 -27.56
N SER A 347 -52.70 -34.86 -26.50
CA SER A 347 -53.50 -36.09 -26.33
C SER A 347 -54.97 -35.86 -25.97
N GLN A 348 -55.32 -34.64 -25.46
CA GLN A 348 -56.70 -34.28 -25.15
C GLN A 348 -57.65 -34.30 -26.39
N ASN A 349 -57.10 -34.12 -27.56
CA ASN A 349 -57.88 -34.11 -28.82
C ASN A 349 -58.04 -35.51 -29.49
N GLN A 350 -57.39 -36.54 -28.93
CA GLN A 350 -57.51 -37.95 -29.52
C GLN A 350 -58.43 -38.81 -28.66
N ARG A 351 -59.63 -38.99 -29.13
CA ARG A 351 -60.77 -39.62 -28.43
C ARG A 351 -60.61 -41.11 -28.21
N TYR A 352 -59.68 -41.79 -28.07
CA TYR A 352 -59.53 -43.23 -27.79
C TYR A 352 -58.09 -43.75 -27.85
N GLN A 353 -57.07 -42.84 -27.59
CA GLN A 353 -55.71 -43.28 -27.54
C GLN A 353 -55.05 -42.85 -26.21
N VAL A 354 -54.36 -43.79 -25.55
CA VAL A 354 -53.55 -43.49 -24.38
C VAL A 354 -52.35 -42.71 -24.84
N PRO A 355 -52.07 -41.56 -24.24
CA PRO A 355 -50.89 -40.74 -24.58
C PRO A 355 -49.58 -41.51 -24.30
N THR A 356 -48.80 -41.74 -25.36
CA THR A 356 -47.46 -42.30 -25.24
C THR A 356 -46.50 -41.15 -24.85
N LEU A 357 -46.15 -41.06 -23.58
CA LEU A 357 -45.22 -40.03 -23.05
C LEU A 357 -43.79 -40.52 -23.21
N SER A 358 -42.94 -39.70 -23.84
CA SER A 358 -41.53 -40.05 -24.05
C SER A 358 -40.74 -39.91 -22.74
N PRO A 359 -39.80 -40.83 -22.45
CA PRO A 359 -38.97 -40.75 -21.26
C PRO A 359 -38.14 -39.47 -21.26
N THR A 360 -38.08 -38.81 -20.13
CA THR A 360 -37.39 -37.50 -19.94
C THR A 360 -35.98 -37.67 -19.40
N GLY A 361 -35.65 -38.85 -18.83
CA GLY A 361 -34.40 -39.10 -18.11
C GLY A 361 -34.34 -38.50 -16.70
N ILE A 362 -35.46 -37.96 -16.22
CA ILE A 362 -35.62 -37.49 -14.84
C ILE A 362 -36.57 -38.44 -14.15
N ARG A 363 -36.10 -39.16 -13.14
CA ARG A 363 -36.80 -40.26 -12.48
C ARG A 363 -38.21 -39.89 -12.01
N GLU A 364 -38.36 -38.73 -11.41
CA GLU A 364 -39.63 -38.24 -10.87
C GLU A 364 -40.63 -37.92 -11.99
N LEU A 365 -40.17 -37.36 -13.10
CA LEU A 365 -41.01 -37.07 -14.27
C LEU A 365 -41.38 -38.35 -15.02
N ASP A 366 -40.46 -39.30 -15.11
CA ASP A 366 -40.72 -40.57 -15.76
C ASP A 366 -41.71 -41.44 -14.94
N GLN A 367 -41.63 -41.40 -13.60
CA GLN A 367 -42.62 -42.02 -12.71
C GLN A 367 -43.99 -41.36 -12.85
N PHE A 368 -44.04 -40.02 -12.89
CA PHE A 368 -45.29 -39.29 -13.14
C PHE A 368 -45.90 -39.68 -14.50
N SER A 369 -45.08 -39.71 -15.55
CA SER A 369 -45.52 -40.10 -16.89
C SER A 369 -46.09 -41.53 -16.94
N ALA A 370 -45.44 -42.47 -16.26
CA ALA A 370 -45.91 -43.85 -16.16
C ALA A 370 -47.25 -43.96 -15.40
N ALA A 371 -47.34 -43.27 -14.25
CA ALA A 371 -48.59 -43.28 -13.47
C ALA A 371 -49.74 -42.60 -14.23
N PHE A 372 -49.47 -41.52 -14.96
CA PHE A 372 -50.47 -40.84 -15.79
C PHE A 372 -50.96 -41.75 -16.94
N SER A 373 -50.03 -42.39 -17.65
CA SER A 373 -50.37 -43.31 -18.71
C SER A 373 -51.17 -44.51 -18.21
N GLN A 374 -50.79 -45.07 -17.05
CA GLN A 374 -51.55 -46.18 -16.44
C GLN A 374 -53.00 -45.78 -16.08
N ARG A 375 -53.16 -44.63 -15.45
CA ARG A 375 -54.51 -44.12 -15.12
C ARG A 375 -55.35 -43.84 -16.36
N SER A 376 -54.74 -43.26 -17.37
CA SER A 376 -55.44 -43.03 -18.64
C SER A 376 -55.90 -44.35 -19.29
N GLN A 377 -55.07 -45.39 -19.21
CA GLN A 377 -55.44 -46.73 -19.68
C GLN A 377 -56.59 -47.35 -18.86
N GLU A 378 -56.57 -47.27 -17.56
CA GLU A 378 -57.63 -47.75 -16.66
C GLU A 378 -58.96 -47.05 -16.96
N ILE A 379 -58.96 -45.76 -17.23
CA ILE A 379 -60.17 -45.02 -17.62
C ILE A 379 -60.69 -45.49 -18.95
N LEU A 380 -59.81 -45.67 -19.95
CA LEU A 380 -60.18 -46.16 -21.28
C LEU A 380 -60.79 -47.58 -21.23
N ASP A 381 -60.11 -48.48 -20.50
CA ASP A 381 -60.57 -49.86 -20.32
C ASP A 381 -61.97 -49.93 -19.64
N THR A 382 -62.15 -49.04 -18.64
CA THR A 382 -63.45 -48.95 -17.96
C THR A 382 -64.53 -48.41 -18.88
N SER A 383 -64.22 -47.39 -19.69
CA SER A 383 -65.14 -46.85 -20.69
C SER A 383 -65.56 -47.88 -21.77
N VAL A 384 -64.56 -48.62 -22.30
CA VAL A 384 -64.81 -49.71 -23.28
C VAL A 384 -65.65 -50.84 -22.67
N LYS A 385 -65.33 -51.22 -21.42
CA LYS A 385 -66.16 -52.24 -20.71
C LYS A 385 -67.59 -51.73 -20.51
N PHE A 386 -67.77 -50.48 -20.12
CA PHE A 386 -69.08 -49.88 -19.94
C PHE A 386 -69.88 -49.88 -21.29
N GLN A 387 -69.25 -49.43 -22.38
CA GLN A 387 -69.83 -49.45 -23.71
C GLN A 387 -70.26 -50.89 -24.13
N ARG A 388 -69.41 -51.88 -23.88
CA ARG A 388 -69.71 -53.30 -24.22
C ARG A 388 -70.84 -53.87 -23.37
N ILE A 389 -70.97 -53.50 -22.11
CA ILE A 389 -72.10 -53.87 -21.26
C ILE A 389 -73.38 -53.25 -21.80
N MET A 390 -73.31 -52.00 -22.24
CA MET A 390 -74.49 -51.32 -22.85
C MET A 390 -74.94 -51.97 -24.14
N GLU A 391 -73.99 -52.31 -25.00
CA GLU A 391 -74.28 -53.06 -26.24
C GLU A 391 -74.93 -54.42 -25.97
N LEU A 392 -74.44 -55.22 -25.00
CA LEU A 392 -74.95 -56.49 -24.62
C LEU A 392 -76.31 -56.43 -23.92
N ALA A 393 -76.57 -55.34 -23.23
CA ALA A 393 -77.88 -55.19 -22.58
C ALA A 393 -79.04 -54.78 -23.50
N SER A 394 -78.78 -54.60 -24.82
CA SER A 394 -79.75 -54.12 -25.81
C SER A 394 -80.50 -52.86 -25.37
N VAL A 395 -79.86 -52.01 -24.60
CA VAL A 395 -80.41 -50.75 -24.14
C VAL A 395 -79.78 -49.64 -24.96
N GLU A 396 -80.53 -49.01 -25.78
CA GLU A 396 -80.11 -47.80 -26.47
C GLU A 396 -80.19 -46.61 -25.51
N ILE A 397 -79.03 -45.99 -25.16
CA ILE A 397 -78.97 -44.85 -24.29
C ILE A 397 -78.44 -43.66 -25.09
N GLY A 398 -79.22 -42.64 -25.20
CA GLY A 398 -78.82 -41.35 -25.72
C GLY A 398 -78.46 -40.43 -24.54
N GLY A 399 -77.29 -39.81 -24.62
CA GLY A 399 -76.79 -38.88 -23.62
C GLY A 399 -76.37 -37.55 -24.22
N PHE A 400 -76.45 -36.51 -23.43
CA PHE A 400 -75.89 -35.20 -23.78
C PHE A 400 -75.10 -34.58 -22.60
N GLU A 401 -74.06 -33.84 -22.92
CA GLU A 401 -73.29 -33.07 -21.93
C GLU A 401 -73.27 -31.60 -22.33
N LYS A 402 -73.69 -30.74 -21.42
CA LYS A 402 -73.63 -29.29 -21.58
C LYS A 402 -72.60 -28.76 -20.58
N ARG A 403 -71.53 -28.20 -21.09
CA ARG A 403 -70.56 -27.52 -20.24
C ARG A 403 -70.87 -26.03 -20.12
N PRO A 404 -70.81 -25.43 -18.92
CA PRO A 404 -71.19 -24.04 -18.73
C PRO A 404 -70.16 -23.02 -19.29
N ASP A 405 -68.99 -23.51 -19.58
CA ASP A 405 -67.79 -22.74 -20.02
C ASP A 405 -67.54 -22.81 -21.54
N VAL A 406 -68.26 -23.64 -22.25
CA VAL A 406 -68.05 -23.83 -23.70
C VAL A 406 -69.47 -23.83 -24.40
N ASP A 407 -69.55 -23.12 -25.49
CA ASP A 407 -70.81 -22.94 -26.22
C ASP A 407 -71.20 -24.21 -27.05
N THR A 408 -70.52 -25.36 -26.89
CA THR A 408 -70.75 -26.60 -27.56
C THR A 408 -71.49 -27.56 -26.65
N VAL A 409 -72.51 -28.25 -27.21
CA VAL A 409 -73.23 -29.33 -26.57
C VAL A 409 -72.76 -30.68 -27.17
N TYR A 410 -72.40 -31.59 -26.28
CA TYR A 410 -71.95 -32.91 -26.66
C TYR A 410 -73.12 -33.88 -26.63
N VAL A 411 -73.31 -34.65 -27.71
CA VAL A 411 -74.36 -35.66 -27.79
C VAL A 411 -73.80 -37.03 -28.22
N THR A 412 -74.38 -38.11 -27.75
CA THR A 412 -74.02 -39.47 -28.22
C THR A 412 -74.50 -39.71 -29.63
N ASP A 413 -73.85 -40.63 -30.38
CA ASP A 413 -74.12 -40.88 -31.79
C ASP A 413 -75.59 -41.36 -32.07
N ASN A 414 -76.25 -42.04 -31.12
CA ASN A 414 -77.58 -42.49 -31.21
C ASN A 414 -78.65 -41.55 -30.60
N PHE A 415 -78.23 -40.34 -30.13
CA PHE A 415 -79.13 -39.40 -29.48
C PHE A 415 -80.24 -38.93 -30.42
N PHE A 416 -79.89 -38.61 -31.65
CA PHE A 416 -80.90 -38.17 -32.67
C PHE A 416 -81.81 -39.23 -33.10
N SER A 417 -81.34 -40.51 -33.30
CA SER A 417 -82.17 -41.61 -33.66
C SER A 417 -83.13 -42.01 -32.57
N LEU A 418 -82.76 -42.04 -31.32
CA LEU A 418 -83.61 -42.24 -30.14
C LEU A 418 -84.72 -41.21 -29.97
N LEU A 419 -84.45 -40.00 -30.37
CA LEU A 419 -85.45 -38.91 -30.30
C LEU A 419 -86.25 -38.76 -31.59
N ALA A 420 -86.07 -39.63 -32.61
CA ALA A 420 -86.68 -39.52 -33.93
C ALA A 420 -86.45 -38.15 -34.60
N LEU A 421 -85.31 -37.55 -34.36
CA LEU A 421 -84.92 -36.29 -34.94
C LEU A 421 -84.08 -36.54 -36.19
N PRO A 422 -84.12 -35.64 -37.19
CA PRO A 422 -83.21 -35.74 -38.32
C PRO A 422 -81.75 -35.57 -37.89
N ASP A 423 -80.84 -36.33 -38.53
CA ASP A 423 -79.41 -36.19 -38.30
C ASP A 423 -78.92 -34.76 -38.61
N VAL A 424 -78.47 -34.08 -37.60
CA VAL A 424 -77.91 -32.74 -37.72
C VAL A 424 -76.38 -32.83 -37.56
N PRO A 425 -75.57 -32.16 -38.41
CA PRO A 425 -74.13 -32.18 -38.25
C PRO A 425 -73.72 -31.66 -36.86
N LEU A 426 -72.89 -32.46 -36.17
CA LEU A 426 -72.44 -32.15 -34.82
C LEU A 426 -71.81 -30.78 -34.69
N ASP A 427 -71.21 -30.24 -35.76
CA ASP A 427 -70.58 -28.92 -35.82
C ASP A 427 -71.59 -27.76 -35.86
N SER A 428 -72.89 -28.05 -36.06
CA SER A 428 -73.94 -27.03 -36.10
C SER A 428 -74.80 -26.99 -34.82
N LEU A 429 -74.52 -27.80 -33.85
CA LEU A 429 -75.18 -27.85 -32.57
C LEU A 429 -74.72 -26.75 -31.62
N ASP A 430 -75.40 -25.64 -31.71
CA ASP A 430 -75.16 -24.54 -30.74
C ASP A 430 -76.12 -24.68 -29.52
N LYS A 431 -75.87 -23.86 -28.56
CA LYS A 431 -76.55 -23.81 -27.27
C LYS A 431 -78.04 -23.45 -27.45
N ASP A 432 -78.33 -22.63 -28.44
CA ASP A 432 -79.69 -22.14 -28.69
C ASP A 432 -80.58 -23.22 -29.38
N TRP A 433 -79.98 -23.97 -30.31
CA TRP A 433 -80.62 -25.15 -30.93
C TRP A 433 -81.02 -26.18 -29.86
N PHE A 434 -80.12 -26.52 -28.97
CA PHE A 434 -80.34 -27.50 -27.91
C PHE A 434 -81.39 -27.00 -26.88
N ASN A 435 -81.38 -25.74 -26.50
CA ASN A 435 -82.44 -25.17 -25.66
C ASN A 435 -83.80 -25.16 -26.32
N ALA A 436 -83.84 -24.93 -27.62
CA ALA A 436 -85.11 -25.01 -28.40
C ALA A 436 -85.71 -26.42 -28.37
N ILE A 437 -84.87 -27.46 -28.56
CA ILE A 437 -85.32 -28.85 -28.48
C ILE A 437 -85.82 -29.25 -27.09
N LEU A 438 -85.08 -28.94 -26.07
CA LEU A 438 -85.44 -29.18 -24.67
C LEU A 438 -86.77 -28.50 -24.30
N ASN A 439 -86.97 -27.29 -24.74
CA ASN A 439 -88.20 -26.54 -24.48
C ASN A 439 -89.39 -27.16 -25.29
N GLY A 440 -89.12 -27.57 -26.50
CA GLY A 440 -90.14 -28.33 -27.32
C GLY A 440 -90.54 -29.64 -26.66
N TRP A 441 -89.60 -30.42 -26.15
CA TRP A 441 -89.80 -31.66 -25.42
C TRP A 441 -90.56 -31.44 -24.13
N LYS A 442 -90.28 -30.42 -23.36
CA LYS A 442 -90.98 -30.09 -22.16
C LYS A 442 -92.44 -29.70 -22.41
N GLN A 443 -92.65 -28.91 -23.45
CA GLN A 443 -94.03 -28.56 -23.90
C GLN A 443 -94.81 -29.79 -24.41
N MET A 444 -94.19 -30.71 -25.12
CA MET A 444 -94.80 -31.94 -25.58
C MET A 444 -95.17 -32.86 -24.42
N HIS A 445 -94.23 -33.02 -23.42
CA HIS A 445 -94.49 -33.80 -22.21
C HIS A 445 -95.64 -33.25 -21.37
N GLU A 446 -95.72 -31.92 -21.23
CA GLU A 446 -96.80 -31.21 -20.55
C GLU A 446 -98.14 -31.37 -21.29
N ARG A 447 -98.14 -31.41 -22.64
CA ARG A 447 -99.30 -31.68 -23.43
C ARG A 447 -99.78 -33.11 -23.29
N VAL A 448 -98.92 -34.09 -23.32
CA VAL A 448 -99.25 -35.50 -23.10
C VAL A 448 -99.76 -35.71 -21.67
N ALA A 449 -99.10 -35.14 -20.66
CA ALA A 449 -99.60 -35.23 -19.28
C ALA A 449 -100.98 -34.58 -19.07
N ARG A 450 -101.33 -33.57 -19.85
CA ARG A 450 -102.68 -32.93 -19.80
C ARG A 450 -103.70 -33.72 -20.59
N ALA A 451 -103.28 -34.53 -21.58
CA ALA A 451 -104.19 -35.32 -22.39
C ALA A 451 -104.57 -36.70 -21.78
N TYR A 452 -103.72 -37.21 -20.86
CA TYR A 452 -103.88 -38.52 -20.23
C TYR A 452 -103.99 -38.42 -18.65
N GLY A 453 -104.01 -37.27 -18.09
CA GLY A 453 -104.30 -36.99 -16.68
C GLY A 453 -105.69 -36.32 -16.60
#